data_0cfd2bd77a43dbd71f63b7c25f1a43e4
#
_entry.id   0cfd2bd77a43dbd71f63b7c25f1a43e4
#
_cell.length_a   1.000
_cell.length_b   1.000
_cell.length_c   1.000
_cell.angle_alpha   90.00
_cell.angle_beta   90.00
_cell.angle_gamma   90.00
#
_symmetry.space_group_name_H-M   'P 1'
#
loop_
_entity.id
_entity.type
_entity.pdbx_description
1 polymer ?
#
loop_
_entity_poly.entity_id
_entity_poly.type
_entity_poly.pdbx_seq_one_letter_code
_entity_poly.pdbx_strand_id
1 'polypeptide(L)'
;MSLEILVIDKNYVPHRWVSVEQAIILEAKNNVINHLGEAIFIYHGGNNHFTGEQSVIQTSSIIMIDGAPNPRKYKEPALTNSSLFIRDRLRCIFCERVYRSVDLTRDHLLPTSKNGKDDWLNVATACKSCNSAKGDTIVGQKLPDGELGPQGTGFMIPKYQTYVPCKAEHLIMKVKAIKADQLEFLVNQITNPEISRIYRDFKK
;
A
#
# COMPACT_ATOMS: atom_id res chain seq x y z
N MET A 1 14.48 -9.00 10.37
CA MET A 1 13.37 -8.64 9.47
C MET A 1 13.42 -9.62 8.32
N SER A 2 12.34 -10.37 8.07
CA SER A 2 12.28 -11.29 6.92
C SER A 2 12.17 -10.45 5.64
N LEU A 3 13.08 -10.67 4.74
CA LEU A 3 13.07 -10.06 3.43
C LEU A 3 12.01 -10.76 2.58
N GLU A 4 11.19 -9.98 1.87
CA GLU A 4 10.16 -10.50 0.98
C GLU A 4 10.51 -10.20 -0.49
N ILE A 5 10.17 -11.12 -1.36
CA ILE A 5 10.42 -11.08 -2.80
C ILE A 5 9.10 -10.73 -3.50
N LEU A 6 9.16 -9.78 -4.43
CA LEU A 6 8.01 -9.38 -5.21
C LEU A 6 7.79 -10.36 -6.38
N VAL A 7 6.59 -10.90 -6.48
CA VAL A 7 6.18 -11.75 -7.60
C VAL A 7 5.35 -10.93 -8.59
N ILE A 8 5.77 -10.97 -9.86
CA ILE A 8 5.07 -10.34 -10.99
C ILE A 8 4.71 -11.39 -12.04
N ASP A 9 3.80 -11.06 -12.96
CA ASP A 9 3.52 -11.87 -14.13
C ASP A 9 4.29 -11.41 -15.37
N LYS A 10 4.14 -12.16 -16.49
CA LYS A 10 4.74 -11.85 -17.78
C LYS A 10 4.32 -10.51 -18.40
N ASN A 11 3.24 -9.89 -17.91
CA ASN A 11 2.80 -8.55 -18.31
C ASN A 11 3.33 -7.48 -17.35
N TYR A 12 4.31 -7.79 -16.50
CA TYR A 12 4.86 -6.90 -15.49
C TYR A 12 3.84 -6.42 -14.43
N VAL A 13 2.72 -7.14 -14.27
CA VAL A 13 1.73 -6.82 -13.25
C VAL A 13 2.18 -7.40 -11.89
N PRO A 14 2.30 -6.58 -10.85
CA PRO A 14 2.69 -7.08 -9.53
C PRO A 14 1.54 -7.84 -8.88
N HIS A 15 1.87 -8.98 -8.24
CA HIS A 15 0.86 -9.87 -7.67
C HIS A 15 0.88 -9.96 -6.15
N ARG A 16 2.01 -10.31 -5.58
CA ARG A 16 2.13 -10.58 -4.14
C ARG A 16 3.58 -10.56 -3.69
N TRP A 17 3.75 -10.49 -2.39
CA TRP A 17 4.99 -10.79 -1.72
C TRP A 17 5.07 -12.28 -1.39
N VAL A 18 6.26 -12.82 -1.44
CA VAL A 18 6.58 -14.18 -1.00
C VAL A 18 7.84 -14.15 -0.15
N SER A 19 7.97 -15.10 0.78
CA SER A 19 9.23 -15.26 1.51
C SER A 19 10.35 -15.77 0.59
N VAL A 20 11.60 -15.66 1.03
CA VAL A 20 12.75 -16.20 0.28
C VAL A 20 12.59 -17.71 0.05
N GLU A 21 12.13 -18.46 1.07
CA GLU A 21 11.90 -19.89 0.98
C GLU A 21 10.82 -20.24 -0.07
N GLN A 22 9.74 -19.45 -0.11
CA GLN A 22 8.69 -19.64 -1.12
C GLN A 22 9.18 -19.32 -2.53
N ALA A 23 10.06 -18.34 -2.70
CA ALA A 23 10.68 -18.02 -3.98
C ALA A 23 11.59 -19.16 -4.43
N ILE A 24 12.41 -19.72 -3.55
CA ILE A 24 13.27 -20.87 -3.82
C ILE A 24 12.45 -22.09 -4.28
N ILE A 25 11.27 -22.32 -3.68
CA ILE A 25 10.37 -23.40 -4.12
C ILE A 25 9.83 -23.12 -5.54
N LEU A 26 9.55 -21.85 -5.88
CA LEU A 26 9.12 -21.48 -7.23
C LEU A 26 10.23 -21.69 -8.24
N GLU A 27 11.49 -21.37 -7.89
CA GLU A 27 12.68 -21.63 -8.71
C GLU A 27 12.87 -23.14 -8.95
N ALA A 28 12.87 -23.92 -7.88
CA ALA A 28 13.05 -25.37 -7.94
C ALA A 28 11.98 -26.09 -8.78
N LYS A 29 10.78 -25.49 -8.90
CA LYS A 29 9.68 -25.99 -9.72
C LYS A 29 9.70 -25.47 -11.16
N ASN A 30 10.71 -24.69 -11.56
CA ASN A 30 10.79 -24.02 -12.85
C ASN A 30 9.58 -23.12 -13.16
N ASN A 31 8.96 -22.54 -12.12
CA ASN A 31 7.84 -21.62 -12.29
C ASN A 31 8.30 -20.17 -12.50
N VAL A 32 9.56 -19.86 -12.25
CA VAL A 32 10.16 -18.55 -12.49
C VAL A 32 10.70 -18.50 -13.92
N ILE A 33 10.24 -17.52 -14.68
CA ILE A 33 10.63 -17.36 -16.10
C ILE A 33 11.61 -16.21 -16.32
N ASN A 34 11.72 -15.29 -15.37
CA ASN A 34 12.66 -14.18 -15.43
C ASN A 34 12.93 -13.59 -14.05
N HIS A 35 14.07 -12.95 -13.91
CA HIS A 35 14.54 -12.25 -12.72
C HIS A 35 14.69 -10.77 -13.00
N LEU A 36 14.17 -9.94 -12.09
CA LEU A 36 14.32 -8.51 -12.12
C LEU A 36 14.81 -8.01 -10.74
N GLY A 37 15.30 -6.77 -10.73
CA GLY A 37 15.86 -6.17 -9.53
C GLY A 37 17.34 -6.52 -9.34
N GLU A 38 17.98 -5.81 -8.42
CA GLU A 38 19.44 -5.85 -8.22
C GLU A 38 19.88 -6.83 -7.12
N ALA A 39 18.96 -7.17 -6.22
CA ALA A 39 19.29 -8.02 -5.09
C ALA A 39 19.20 -9.50 -5.48
N ILE A 40 20.30 -10.20 -5.39
CA ILE A 40 20.40 -11.64 -5.63
C ILE A 40 20.49 -12.35 -4.27
N PHE A 41 19.70 -13.40 -4.11
CA PHE A 41 19.74 -14.31 -2.96
C PHE A 41 20.24 -15.67 -3.45
N ILE A 42 21.22 -16.22 -2.73
CA ILE A 42 21.80 -17.52 -3.03
C ILE A 42 21.41 -18.47 -1.91
N TYR A 43 20.80 -19.60 -2.28
CA TYR A 43 20.45 -20.67 -1.37
C TYR A 43 21.25 -21.91 -1.69
N HIS A 44 21.91 -22.48 -0.70
CA HIS A 44 22.66 -23.72 -0.81
C HIS A 44 21.80 -24.87 -0.29
N GLY A 45 21.45 -25.78 -1.18
CA GLY A 45 20.69 -26.98 -0.86
C GLY A 45 21.58 -28.14 -0.42
N GLY A 46 21.04 -29.35 -0.49
CA GLY A 46 21.78 -30.58 -0.22
C GLY A 46 22.74 -30.95 -1.34
N ASN A 47 23.67 -31.87 -1.03
CA ASN A 47 24.59 -32.43 -2.03
C ASN A 47 23.88 -33.51 -2.85
N ASN A 48 24.11 -33.50 -4.14
CA ASN A 48 23.68 -34.56 -5.04
C ASN A 48 24.38 -35.89 -4.66
N HIS A 49 23.62 -36.94 -4.41
CA HIS A 49 24.14 -38.21 -3.95
C HIS A 49 25.09 -38.87 -4.97
N PHE A 50 24.90 -38.60 -6.27
CA PHE A 50 25.70 -39.21 -7.35
C PHE A 50 26.93 -38.39 -7.74
N THR A 51 26.78 -37.05 -7.80
CA THR A 51 27.86 -36.14 -8.22
C THR A 51 28.66 -35.56 -7.07
N GLY A 52 28.11 -35.56 -5.84
CA GLY A 52 28.69 -34.90 -4.68
C GLY A 52 28.53 -33.36 -4.70
N GLU A 53 28.01 -32.80 -5.79
CA GLU A 53 27.86 -31.36 -5.95
C GLU A 53 26.71 -30.82 -5.10
N GLN A 54 26.94 -29.68 -4.48
CA GLN A 54 25.88 -28.96 -3.71
C GLN A 54 24.95 -28.25 -4.69
N SER A 55 23.65 -28.43 -4.50
CA SER A 55 22.66 -27.66 -5.27
C SER A 55 22.67 -26.20 -4.82
N VAL A 56 22.69 -25.29 -5.79
CA VAL A 56 22.64 -23.85 -5.56
C VAL A 56 21.47 -23.27 -6.34
N ILE A 57 20.60 -22.56 -5.62
CA ILE A 57 19.46 -21.85 -6.23
C ILE A 57 19.68 -20.38 -6.01
N GLN A 58 19.56 -19.61 -7.08
CA GLN A 58 19.61 -18.15 -7.04
C GLN A 58 18.24 -17.59 -7.32
N THR A 59 17.86 -16.53 -6.61
CA THR A 59 16.65 -15.77 -6.88
C THR A 59 16.91 -14.27 -6.70
N SER A 60 16.05 -13.42 -7.22
CA SER A 60 16.21 -11.97 -7.14
C SER A 60 15.14 -11.34 -6.28
N SER A 61 15.26 -10.03 -6.02
CA SER A 61 14.26 -9.26 -5.26
C SER A 61 12.89 -9.20 -5.94
N ILE A 62 12.86 -9.35 -7.27
CA ILE A 62 11.64 -9.39 -8.08
C ILE A 62 11.74 -10.60 -9.01
N ILE A 63 10.78 -11.50 -8.96
CA ILE A 63 10.69 -12.68 -9.82
C ILE A 63 9.44 -12.63 -10.69
N MET A 64 9.59 -13.05 -11.93
CA MET A 64 8.50 -13.16 -12.89
C MET A 64 8.09 -14.63 -13.02
N ILE A 65 6.80 -14.90 -12.91
CA ILE A 65 6.25 -16.25 -13.04
C ILE A 65 5.40 -16.39 -14.31
N ASP A 66 5.41 -17.59 -14.91
CA ASP A 66 4.45 -17.93 -15.95
C ASP A 66 3.13 -18.35 -15.30
N GLY A 67 2.08 -17.68 -15.68
CA GLY A 67 0.76 -17.88 -15.11
C GLY A 67 0.34 -16.75 -14.20
N ALA A 68 -0.55 -15.91 -14.71
CA ALA A 68 -1.23 -14.92 -13.91
C ALA A 68 -2.11 -15.61 -12.87
N PRO A 69 -1.96 -15.29 -11.57
CA PRO A 69 -3.05 -15.55 -10.65
C PRO A 69 -4.27 -14.83 -11.22
N ASN A 70 -5.38 -15.54 -11.35
CA ASN A 70 -6.62 -15.10 -11.98
C ASN A 70 -6.85 -13.58 -11.78
N PRO A 71 -6.79 -12.73 -12.82
CA PRO A 71 -6.96 -11.28 -12.71
C PRO A 71 -8.32 -10.88 -12.14
N ARG A 72 -9.31 -11.78 -12.18
CA ARG A 72 -10.62 -11.59 -11.55
C ARG A 72 -10.60 -11.62 -10.02
N LYS A 73 -9.47 -11.92 -9.38
CA LYS A 73 -9.31 -11.97 -7.91
C LYS A 73 -8.62 -10.75 -7.30
N TYR A 74 -8.34 -9.70 -8.05
CA TYR A 74 -7.92 -8.46 -7.41
C TYR A 74 -9.14 -7.89 -6.66
N LYS A 75 -9.16 -8.13 -5.39
CA LYS A 75 -10.07 -7.41 -4.48
C LYS A 75 -9.37 -6.11 -4.09
N GLU A 76 -10.14 -5.04 -4.08
CA GLU A 76 -9.69 -3.79 -3.46
C GLU A 76 -9.03 -4.07 -2.10
N PRO A 77 -8.01 -3.29 -1.72
CA PRO A 77 -7.41 -3.45 -0.41
C PRO A 77 -8.47 -3.40 0.68
N ALA A 78 -8.34 -4.26 1.68
CA ALA A 78 -9.24 -4.19 2.84
C ALA A 78 -9.10 -2.82 3.50
N LEU A 79 -10.20 -2.14 3.70
CA LEU A 79 -10.26 -0.87 4.39
C LEU A 79 -10.08 -1.08 5.89
N THR A 80 -8.84 -0.99 6.36
CA THR A 80 -8.47 -1.01 7.77
C THR A 80 -7.96 0.38 8.19
N ASN A 81 -7.96 0.69 9.48
CA ASN A 81 -7.36 1.95 9.94
C ASN A 81 -5.88 2.04 9.56
N SER A 82 -5.15 0.93 9.62
CA SER A 82 -3.74 0.91 9.23
C SER A 82 -3.56 1.26 7.75
N SER A 83 -4.30 0.60 6.84
CA SER A 83 -4.22 0.89 5.41
C SER A 83 -4.70 2.29 5.06
N LEU A 84 -5.74 2.79 5.75
CA LEU A 84 -6.23 4.16 5.59
C LEU A 84 -5.16 5.19 5.99
N PHE A 85 -4.56 5.01 7.17
CA PHE A 85 -3.56 5.94 7.68
C PHE A 85 -2.29 5.96 6.80
N ILE A 86 -1.92 4.82 6.22
CA ILE A 86 -0.80 4.75 5.27
C ILE A 86 -1.17 5.46 3.96
N ARG A 87 -2.38 5.22 3.39
CA ARG A 87 -2.86 5.94 2.20
C ARG A 87 -2.74 7.45 2.38
N ASP A 88 -3.17 7.94 3.54
CA ASP A 88 -3.21 9.37 3.87
C ASP A 88 -1.91 9.85 4.55
N ARG A 89 -0.87 8.98 4.65
CA ARG A 89 0.47 9.30 5.18
C ARG A 89 0.46 9.83 6.58
N LEU A 90 -0.37 9.25 7.43
CA LEU A 90 -0.53 9.70 8.82
C LEU A 90 -0.92 11.19 8.92
N ARG A 91 -1.48 11.77 7.85
CA ARG A 91 -1.84 13.18 7.74
C ARG A 91 -3.35 13.36 7.94
N CYS A 92 -3.72 14.32 8.78
CA CYS A 92 -5.13 14.70 8.93
C CYS A 92 -5.64 15.41 7.68
N ILE A 93 -6.78 14.97 7.13
CA ILE A 93 -7.40 15.55 5.94
C ILE A 93 -7.84 17.02 6.14
N PHE A 94 -8.06 17.43 7.38
CA PHE A 94 -8.54 18.79 7.69
C PHE A 94 -7.43 19.79 8.01
N CYS A 95 -6.51 19.44 8.94
CA CYS A 95 -5.46 20.35 9.37
C CYS A 95 -4.11 20.09 8.71
N GLU A 96 -3.99 19.06 7.89
CA GLU A 96 -2.79 18.66 7.14
C GLU A 96 -1.56 18.29 8.00
N ARG A 97 -1.68 18.29 9.30
CA ARG A 97 -0.58 17.91 10.20
C ARG A 97 -0.41 16.40 10.20
N VAL A 98 0.85 15.96 10.32
CA VAL A 98 1.21 14.54 10.48
C VAL A 98 1.13 14.17 11.96
N TYR A 99 0.60 12.99 12.25
CA TYR A 99 0.40 12.48 13.61
C TYR A 99 0.90 11.05 13.73
N ARG A 100 1.11 10.58 14.96
CA ARG A 100 1.29 9.15 15.22
C ARG A 100 -0.04 8.43 14.98
N SER A 101 0.01 7.17 14.60
CA SER A 101 -1.19 6.36 14.32
C SER A 101 -2.17 6.31 15.51
N VAL A 102 -1.65 6.36 16.74
CA VAL A 102 -2.46 6.35 17.96
C VAL A 102 -3.30 7.61 18.17
N ASP A 103 -2.92 8.72 17.51
CA ASP A 103 -3.59 10.01 17.60
C ASP A 103 -4.55 10.27 16.42
N LEU A 104 -4.63 9.27 15.51
CA LEU A 104 -5.46 9.30 14.31
C LEU A 104 -6.74 8.46 14.47
N THR A 105 -7.73 8.83 13.69
CA THR A 105 -9.03 8.14 13.60
C THR A 105 -9.47 8.07 12.14
N ARG A 106 -10.34 7.11 11.83
CA ARG A 106 -11.12 7.11 10.60
C ARG A 106 -12.25 8.10 10.75
N ASP A 107 -12.40 8.99 9.81
CA ASP A 107 -13.53 9.90 9.70
C ASP A 107 -14.31 9.64 8.40
N HIS A 108 -15.63 9.73 8.46
CA HIS A 108 -16.52 9.61 7.31
C HIS A 108 -16.88 11.00 6.79
N LEU A 109 -16.56 11.31 5.55
CA LEU A 109 -16.89 12.59 4.91
C LEU A 109 -18.40 12.84 4.91
N LEU A 110 -19.17 11.82 4.48
CA LEU A 110 -20.60 11.70 4.76
C LEU A 110 -20.74 10.81 6.01
N PRO A 111 -21.22 11.35 7.14
CA PRO A 111 -21.33 10.60 8.38
C PRO A 111 -22.22 9.35 8.27
N THR A 112 -21.90 8.32 9.02
CA THR A 112 -22.71 7.08 9.06
C THR A 112 -24.13 7.34 9.55
N SER A 113 -24.33 8.30 10.46
CA SER A 113 -25.64 8.77 10.90
C SER A 113 -26.50 9.33 9.75
N LYS A 114 -25.87 9.70 8.65
CA LYS A 114 -26.49 10.24 7.42
C LYS A 114 -26.34 9.30 6.24
N ASN A 115 -26.28 7.98 6.48
CA ASN A 115 -26.13 6.92 5.49
C ASN A 115 -24.78 6.91 4.75
N GLY A 116 -23.74 7.51 5.31
CA GLY A 116 -22.38 7.40 4.80
C GLY A 116 -21.86 5.96 4.90
N LYS A 117 -21.27 5.45 3.81
CA LYS A 117 -20.72 4.11 3.73
C LYS A 117 -19.27 4.08 4.24
N ASP A 118 -18.86 2.93 4.77
CA ASP A 118 -17.47 2.66 5.13
C ASP A 118 -16.72 2.15 3.88
N ASP A 119 -16.36 3.06 2.99
CA ASP A 119 -15.64 2.79 1.76
C ASP A 119 -14.48 3.79 1.53
N TRP A 120 -13.55 3.43 0.64
CA TRP A 120 -12.34 4.21 0.38
C TRP A 120 -12.60 5.65 -0.09
N LEU A 121 -13.72 5.91 -0.74
CA LEU A 121 -14.08 7.23 -1.26
C LEU A 121 -14.75 8.11 -0.21
N ASN A 122 -15.36 7.49 0.79
CA ASN A 122 -16.06 8.20 1.85
C ASN A 122 -15.28 8.36 3.16
N VAL A 123 -14.13 7.65 3.31
CA VAL A 123 -13.36 7.74 4.55
C VAL A 123 -12.01 8.41 4.34
N ALA A 124 -11.56 9.11 5.36
CA ALA A 124 -10.28 9.77 5.42
C ALA A 124 -9.65 9.68 6.81
N THR A 125 -8.34 9.89 6.87
CA THR A 125 -7.61 10.02 8.12
C THR A 125 -7.84 11.39 8.73
N ALA A 126 -8.29 11.45 9.97
CA ALA A 126 -8.42 12.66 10.74
C ALA A 126 -7.72 12.54 12.09
N CYS A 127 -7.15 13.61 12.63
CA CYS A 127 -6.73 13.61 14.02
C CYS A 127 -7.95 13.64 14.95
N LYS A 128 -7.79 13.11 16.16
CA LYS A 128 -8.89 13.02 17.15
C LYS A 128 -9.59 14.37 17.37
N SER A 129 -8.82 15.46 17.45
CA SER A 129 -9.36 16.80 17.66
C SER A 129 -10.25 17.25 16.48
N CYS A 130 -9.75 17.12 15.24
CA CYS A 130 -10.52 17.50 14.06
C CYS A 130 -11.77 16.63 13.88
N ASN A 131 -11.64 15.30 14.09
CA ASN A 131 -12.77 14.39 13.99
C ASN A 131 -13.86 14.71 15.02
N SER A 132 -13.48 14.96 16.28
CA SER A 132 -14.42 15.35 17.33
C SER A 132 -15.09 16.70 17.04
N ALA A 133 -14.34 17.66 16.52
CA ALA A 133 -14.89 18.97 16.16
C ALA A 133 -15.85 18.89 14.97
N LYS A 134 -15.60 18.01 13.99
CA LYS A 134 -16.51 17.77 12.87
C LYS A 134 -17.82 17.10 13.33
N GLY A 135 -17.73 16.14 14.23
CA GLY A 135 -18.89 15.36 14.66
C GLY A 135 -19.61 14.72 13.47
N ASP A 136 -20.94 14.92 13.39
CA ASP A 136 -21.81 14.38 12.34
C ASP A 136 -22.07 15.37 11.18
N THR A 137 -21.27 16.43 11.07
CA THR A 137 -21.40 17.42 10.00
C THR A 137 -20.90 16.84 8.67
N ILE A 138 -21.64 17.07 7.58
CA ILE A 138 -21.22 16.63 6.24
C ILE A 138 -20.09 17.53 5.76
N VAL A 139 -19.02 16.92 5.26
CA VAL A 139 -17.89 17.66 4.68
C VAL A 139 -18.35 18.45 3.45
N GLY A 140 -18.00 19.74 3.40
CA GLY A 140 -18.42 20.67 2.33
C GLY A 140 -19.75 21.40 2.57
N GLN A 141 -20.49 21.08 3.64
CA GLN A 141 -21.64 21.89 4.04
C GLN A 141 -21.21 23.08 4.89
N LYS A 142 -21.78 24.25 4.59
CA LYS A 142 -21.75 25.41 5.52
C LYS A 142 -22.64 25.11 6.72
N LEU A 143 -22.19 25.48 7.91
CA LEU A 143 -23.04 25.46 9.08
C LEU A 143 -24.21 26.46 8.90
N PRO A 144 -25.40 26.21 9.51
CA PRO A 144 -26.59 27.05 9.34
C PRO A 144 -26.39 28.52 9.73
N ASP A 145 -25.43 28.78 10.61
CA ASP A 145 -25.06 30.11 11.10
C ASP A 145 -24.00 30.83 10.24
N GLY A 146 -23.55 30.18 9.17
CA GLY A 146 -22.51 30.73 8.29
C GLY A 146 -21.11 30.72 8.89
N GLU A 147 -20.94 30.24 10.11
CA GLU A 147 -19.62 30.07 10.72
C GLU A 147 -18.86 28.88 10.09
N LEU A 148 -17.63 29.12 9.78
CA LEU A 148 -16.64 28.09 9.47
C LEU A 148 -16.32 27.44 10.81
N GLY A 149 -16.55 26.12 10.97
CA GLY A 149 -16.40 25.32 12.18
C GLY A 149 -15.42 25.84 13.25
N PRO A 150 -15.38 25.23 14.44
CA PRO A 150 -14.73 25.82 15.62
C PRO A 150 -13.24 26.06 15.39
N GLN A 151 -12.85 27.17 14.88
CA GLN A 151 -11.51 27.78 14.72
C GLN A 151 -11.37 28.66 13.47
N GLY A 152 -12.46 29.01 12.77
CA GLY A 152 -12.40 29.88 11.58
C GLY A 152 -11.66 29.24 10.38
N THR A 153 -11.31 27.98 10.47
CA THR A 153 -10.57 27.25 9.44
C THR A 153 -11.55 26.38 8.69
N GLY A 154 -11.88 26.65 7.48
CA GLY A 154 -12.70 25.83 6.57
C GLY A 154 -12.73 24.32 6.85
N PHE A 155 -13.18 23.97 8.04
CA PHE A 155 -13.16 22.65 8.67
C PHE A 155 -13.87 21.61 7.84
N MET A 156 -14.66 22.08 6.91
CA MET A 156 -15.57 21.30 6.11
C MET A 156 -15.01 21.00 4.71
N ILE A 157 -13.83 21.47 4.39
CA ILE A 157 -13.23 21.27 3.08
C ILE A 157 -12.05 20.31 3.24
N PRO A 158 -12.12 19.11 2.65
CA PRO A 158 -10.97 18.21 2.60
C PRO A 158 -9.83 18.92 1.89
N LYS A 159 -8.63 18.82 2.43
CA LYS A 159 -7.43 19.38 1.81
C LYS A 159 -6.90 18.53 0.65
N TYR A 160 -7.35 17.28 0.56
CA TYR A 160 -7.05 16.38 -0.54
C TYR A 160 -8.24 15.45 -0.81
N GLN A 161 -8.28 14.86 -1.99
CA GLN A 161 -9.33 13.93 -2.39
C GLN A 161 -9.08 12.54 -1.84
N THR A 162 -10.14 11.86 -1.45
CA THR A 162 -10.12 10.43 -1.15
C THR A 162 -10.06 9.64 -2.44
N TYR A 163 -9.38 8.49 -2.42
CA TYR A 163 -9.24 7.61 -3.57
C TYR A 163 -9.13 6.14 -3.14
N VAL A 164 -9.34 5.24 -4.10
CA VAL A 164 -9.09 3.80 -3.90
C VAL A 164 -7.63 3.50 -4.24
N PRO A 165 -6.83 2.98 -3.31
CA PRO A 165 -5.45 2.62 -3.59
C PRO A 165 -5.34 1.58 -4.70
N CYS A 166 -4.40 1.77 -5.63
CA CYS A 166 -4.14 0.79 -6.67
C CYS A 166 -3.40 -0.45 -6.10
N LYS A 167 -3.26 -1.50 -6.93
CA LYS A 167 -2.62 -2.75 -6.50
C LYS A 167 -1.16 -2.56 -6.06
N ALA A 168 -0.41 -1.71 -6.75
CA ALA A 168 0.98 -1.40 -6.39
C ALA A 168 1.07 -0.73 -5.02
N GLU A 169 0.23 0.26 -4.74
CA GLU A 169 0.16 0.91 -3.43
C GLU A 169 -0.21 -0.09 -2.33
N HIS A 170 -1.18 -0.97 -2.60
CA HIS A 170 -1.56 -2.01 -1.66
C HIS A 170 -0.40 -2.95 -1.31
N LEU A 171 0.44 -3.31 -2.29
CA LEU A 171 1.63 -4.12 -2.05
C LEU A 171 2.66 -3.36 -1.21
N ILE A 172 2.90 -2.08 -1.50
CA ILE A 172 3.77 -1.22 -0.68
C ILE A 172 3.27 -1.14 0.77
N MET A 173 1.96 -1.01 0.97
CA MET A 173 1.35 -0.93 2.30
C MET A 173 1.46 -2.22 3.12
N LYS A 174 1.54 -3.37 2.47
CA LYS A 174 1.56 -4.68 3.14
C LYS A 174 2.93 -5.10 3.64
N VAL A 175 3.99 -4.67 3.00
CA VAL A 175 5.34 -5.11 3.31
C VAL A 175 5.94 -4.28 4.44
N LYS A 176 6.64 -4.95 5.38
CA LYS A 176 7.30 -4.28 6.50
C LYS A 176 8.63 -3.63 6.11
N ALA A 177 9.31 -4.22 5.14
CA ALA A 177 10.57 -3.72 4.61
C ALA A 177 10.58 -3.93 3.10
N ILE A 178 10.87 -2.88 2.34
CA ILE A 178 10.91 -2.89 0.88
C ILE A 178 12.30 -2.46 0.42
N LYS A 179 12.85 -3.15 -0.57
CA LYS A 179 14.11 -2.76 -1.22
C LYS A 179 13.87 -1.61 -2.20
N ALA A 180 14.95 -0.88 -2.50
CA ALA A 180 14.87 0.29 -3.37
C ALA A 180 14.36 -0.05 -4.77
N ASP A 181 14.85 -1.12 -5.37
CA ASP A 181 14.44 -1.65 -6.67
C ASP A 181 12.98 -2.11 -6.71
N GLN A 182 12.53 -2.79 -5.67
CA GLN A 182 11.13 -3.21 -5.50
C GLN A 182 10.19 -2.02 -5.37
N LEU A 183 10.57 -1.02 -4.56
CA LEU A 183 9.80 0.20 -4.41
C LEU A 183 9.73 0.96 -5.74
N GLU A 184 10.85 1.12 -6.43
CA GLU A 184 10.90 1.78 -7.73
C GLU A 184 10.00 1.10 -8.76
N PHE A 185 10.07 -0.23 -8.84
CA PHE A 185 9.20 -1.01 -9.70
C PHE A 185 7.71 -0.74 -9.40
N LEU A 186 7.31 -0.83 -8.13
CA LEU A 186 5.92 -0.62 -7.72
C LEU A 186 5.46 0.83 -7.94
N VAL A 187 6.30 1.81 -7.64
CA VAL A 187 5.98 3.23 -7.83
C VAL A 187 5.75 3.58 -9.30
N ASN A 188 6.49 2.93 -10.20
CA ASN A 188 6.29 3.11 -11.65
C ASN A 188 4.97 2.50 -12.16
N GLN A 189 4.31 1.64 -11.38
CA GLN A 189 2.97 1.09 -11.67
C GLN A 189 1.83 1.98 -11.14
N ILE A 190 2.13 3.02 -10.37
CA ILE A 190 1.13 3.96 -9.85
C ILE A 190 0.80 4.99 -10.94
N THR A 191 -0.42 4.93 -11.43
CA THR A 191 -0.88 5.77 -12.55
C THR A 191 -1.12 7.24 -12.17
N ASN A 192 -1.41 7.51 -10.87
CA ASN A 192 -1.59 8.88 -10.39
C ASN A 192 -0.22 9.55 -10.15
N PRO A 193 0.13 10.64 -10.91
CA PRO A 193 1.46 11.26 -10.83
C PRO A 193 1.77 11.86 -9.45
N GLU A 194 0.78 12.43 -8.79
CA GLU A 194 0.96 13.04 -7.47
C GLU A 194 1.27 11.96 -6.42
N ILE A 195 0.55 10.85 -6.48
CA ILE A 195 0.76 9.72 -5.58
C ILE A 195 2.11 9.05 -5.87
N SER A 196 2.43 8.83 -7.14
CA SER A 196 3.73 8.28 -7.55
C SER A 196 4.90 9.13 -7.03
N ARG A 197 4.82 10.45 -7.18
CA ARG A 197 5.83 11.39 -6.67
C ARG A 197 6.07 11.25 -5.18
N ILE A 198 5.03 11.05 -4.42
CA ILE A 198 5.09 10.95 -2.96
C ILE A 198 5.84 9.69 -2.53
N TYR A 199 5.55 8.55 -3.14
CA TYR A 199 6.27 7.31 -2.82
C TYR A 199 7.75 7.39 -3.23
N ARG A 200 8.10 8.17 -4.25
CA ARG A 200 9.51 8.44 -4.61
C ARG A 200 10.25 9.28 -3.56
N ASP A 201 9.57 10.21 -2.92
CA ASP A 201 10.16 11.05 -1.88
C ASP A 201 10.39 10.29 -0.56
N PHE A 202 9.78 9.12 -0.36
CA PHE A 202 10.09 8.21 0.75
C PHE A 202 11.50 7.58 0.67
N LYS A 203 12.19 7.71 -0.46
CA LYS A 203 13.58 7.24 -0.66
C LYS A 203 14.65 8.16 -0.04
N LYS A 204 14.28 9.35 0.38
CA LYS A 204 15.21 10.34 0.97
C LYS A 204 15.14 10.34 2.49
#